data_0f04a144f15a1fb210b1b5c7165a3326
#
_entry.id   0f04a144f15a1fb210b1b5c7165a3326
#
_cell.length_a   1.000
_cell.length_b   1.000
_cell.length_c   1.000
_cell.angle_alpha   90.00
_cell.angle_beta   90.00
_cell.angle_gamma   90.00
#
_symmetry.space_group_name_H-M   'P 1'
#
loop_
_entity.id
_entity.type
_entity.pdbx_description
1 polymer ?
#
loop_
_entity_poly.entity_id
_entity_poly.type
_entity_poly.pdbx_seq_one_letter_code
_entity_poly.pdbx_strand_id
1 'polypeptide(L)'
;MSAWDMDLFGNTLRAWLMGLAIAVVLTVASRLVVYVVIRRLQGFAKRTATNVDDLLIGVLAKTKLLLLSILALYAGTSVLELPPRLGGWLGALAVGALLVQVGIWADRLINLLAITYQERSQDDDGGRVTTMRVAVFMTRIVLYSIILLMALDNVPGLDITTLVAGMGVGGIAVALALQSILGDLFASLSIALDKPFVVGDFIVLDTYAAAICYDPILGPREATD
;
A
#
# COMPACT_ATOMS: atom_id res chain seq x y z
N MET A 1 19.60 49.18 14.78
CA MET A 1 19.40 47.78 14.44
C MET A 1 18.05 47.40 15.03
N SER A 2 17.07 47.12 14.20
CA SER A 2 15.74 46.73 14.68
C SER A 2 15.84 45.28 15.28
N ALA A 3 15.06 44.99 16.31
CA ALA A 3 15.03 43.65 16.95
C ALA A 3 14.69 42.53 15.95
N TRP A 4 14.26 42.88 14.75
CA TRP A 4 13.87 41.98 13.66
C TRP A 4 15.05 41.50 12.82
N ASP A 5 16.24 42.13 12.93
CA ASP A 5 17.44 41.83 12.16
C ASP A 5 18.47 41.03 13.01
N MET A 6 18.04 40.44 14.12
CA MET A 6 18.88 39.56 14.91
C MET A 6 19.10 38.24 14.14
N ASP A 7 20.37 37.96 13.85
CA ASP A 7 20.78 36.70 13.21
C ASP A 7 20.77 35.55 14.23
N LEU A 8 19.86 34.62 14.05
CA LEU A 8 19.79 33.36 14.79
C LEU A 8 20.17 32.22 13.84
N PHE A 9 21.30 31.59 14.08
CA PHE A 9 21.80 30.47 13.28
C PHE A 9 21.94 30.77 11.79
N GLY A 10 22.35 31.99 11.41
CA GLY A 10 22.52 32.43 10.03
C GLY A 10 21.25 32.84 9.31
N ASN A 11 20.13 32.94 10.01
CA ASN A 11 18.85 33.40 9.47
C ASN A 11 18.29 34.54 10.31
N THR A 12 17.60 35.49 9.67
CA THR A 12 16.94 36.59 10.36
C THR A 12 15.73 36.06 11.16
N LEU A 13 15.39 36.74 12.24
CA LEU A 13 14.18 36.43 13.02
C LEU A 13 12.91 36.44 12.14
N ARG A 14 12.89 37.29 11.11
CA ARG A 14 11.79 37.31 10.12
C ARG A 14 11.68 36.02 9.34
N ALA A 15 12.80 35.41 8.91
CA ALA A 15 12.79 34.13 8.19
C ALA A 15 12.23 33.00 9.07
N TRP A 16 12.62 32.97 10.35
CA TRP A 16 12.07 32.01 11.31
C TRP A 16 10.57 32.15 11.52
N LEU A 17 10.10 33.41 11.68
CA LEU A 17 8.65 33.68 11.82
C LEU A 17 7.87 33.32 10.56
N MET A 18 8.41 33.63 9.38
CA MET A 18 7.79 33.23 8.10
C MET A 18 7.73 31.72 7.94
N GLY A 19 8.82 31.00 8.22
CA GLY A 19 8.85 29.54 8.17
C GLY A 19 7.83 28.92 9.12
N LEU A 20 7.74 29.41 10.35
CA LEU A 20 6.75 28.97 11.32
C LEU A 20 5.31 29.27 10.86
N ALA A 21 5.07 30.48 10.33
CA ALA A 21 3.76 30.86 9.80
C ALA A 21 3.32 29.95 8.65
N ILE A 22 4.24 29.67 7.71
CA ILE A 22 4.00 28.72 6.60
C ILE A 22 3.65 27.32 7.15
N ALA A 23 4.43 26.82 8.12
CA ALA A 23 4.18 25.50 8.73
C ALA A 23 2.80 25.44 9.40
N VAL A 24 2.42 26.46 10.16
CA VAL A 24 1.11 26.54 10.82
C VAL A 24 -0.01 26.61 9.79
N VAL A 25 0.10 27.50 8.79
CA VAL A 25 -0.90 27.64 7.73
C VAL A 25 -1.09 26.34 6.96
N LEU A 26 0.00 25.67 6.57
CA LEU A 26 -0.07 24.39 5.87
C LEU A 26 -0.66 23.28 6.75
N THR A 27 -0.35 23.24 8.04
CA THR A 27 -0.93 22.27 8.98
C THR A 27 -2.44 22.49 9.12
N VAL A 28 -2.88 23.72 9.28
CA VAL A 28 -4.31 24.08 9.38
C VAL A 28 -5.02 23.81 8.04
N ALA A 29 -4.41 24.21 6.93
CA ALA A 29 -4.96 23.99 5.59
C ALA A 29 -5.11 22.50 5.29
N SER A 30 -4.08 21.68 5.55
CA SER A 30 -4.13 20.23 5.31
C SER A 30 -5.21 19.56 6.16
N ARG A 31 -5.35 19.95 7.44
CA ARG A 31 -6.43 19.49 8.31
C ARG A 31 -7.81 19.85 7.78
N LEU A 32 -7.97 21.11 7.33
CA LEU A 32 -9.22 21.59 6.77
C LEU A 32 -9.58 20.85 5.48
N VAL A 33 -8.60 20.65 4.59
CA VAL A 33 -8.79 19.90 3.35
C VAL A 33 -9.24 18.48 3.64
N VAL A 34 -8.54 17.74 4.52
CA VAL A 34 -8.93 16.39 4.91
C VAL A 34 -10.35 16.37 5.50
N TYR A 35 -10.68 17.30 6.39
CA TYR A 35 -12.01 17.41 6.98
C TYR A 35 -13.10 17.67 5.93
N VAL A 36 -12.88 18.64 5.03
CA VAL A 36 -13.83 18.99 3.98
C VAL A 36 -14.01 17.84 2.99
N VAL A 37 -12.91 17.20 2.59
CA VAL A 37 -12.95 16.06 1.67
C VAL A 37 -13.74 14.91 2.29
N ILE A 38 -13.45 14.52 3.54
CA ILE A 38 -14.22 13.46 4.23
C ILE A 38 -15.69 13.83 4.32
N ARG A 39 -16.02 15.07 4.71
CA ARG A 39 -17.40 15.53 4.84
C ARG A 39 -18.14 15.54 3.50
N ARG A 40 -17.48 15.94 2.43
CA ARG A 40 -18.02 15.91 1.07
C ARG A 40 -18.26 14.47 0.59
N LEU A 41 -17.27 13.59 0.77
CA LEU A 41 -17.40 12.18 0.40
C LEU A 41 -18.52 11.48 1.17
N GLN A 42 -18.68 11.74 2.48
CA GLN A 42 -19.80 11.23 3.26
C GLN A 42 -21.17 11.70 2.74
N GLY A 43 -21.24 12.91 2.21
CA GLY A 43 -22.44 13.44 1.56
C GLY A 43 -22.77 12.75 0.24
N PHE A 44 -21.75 12.38 -0.53
CA PHE A 44 -21.90 11.63 -1.78
C PHE A 44 -22.18 10.15 -1.54
N ALA A 45 -21.50 9.50 -0.59
CA ALA A 45 -21.67 8.09 -0.23
C ALA A 45 -23.13 7.76 0.15
N LYS A 46 -23.84 8.70 0.75
CA LYS A 46 -25.28 8.53 1.06
C LYS A 46 -26.19 8.47 -0.19
N ARG A 47 -25.68 8.87 -1.36
CA ARG A 47 -26.42 8.92 -2.62
C ARG A 47 -26.01 7.83 -3.61
N THR A 48 -24.85 7.25 -3.43
CA THR A 48 -24.27 6.24 -4.32
C THR A 48 -24.14 4.93 -3.54
N ALA A 49 -24.75 3.86 -4.02
CA ALA A 49 -24.64 2.51 -3.43
C ALA A 49 -23.29 1.83 -3.78
N THR A 50 -22.21 2.61 -3.89
CA THR A 50 -20.92 2.12 -4.36
C THR A 50 -19.96 2.00 -3.17
N ASN A 51 -19.45 0.79 -2.90
CA ASN A 51 -18.50 0.49 -1.83
C ASN A 51 -17.17 1.29 -1.93
N VAL A 52 -16.88 1.91 -3.07
CA VAL A 52 -15.65 2.69 -3.32
C VAL A 52 -15.61 3.96 -2.47
N ASP A 53 -16.74 4.61 -2.24
CA ASP A 53 -16.81 5.84 -1.44
C ASP A 53 -16.48 5.55 0.04
N ASP A 54 -16.97 4.43 0.57
CA ASP A 54 -16.68 3.99 1.94
C ASP A 54 -15.20 3.58 2.11
N LEU A 55 -14.59 2.99 1.07
CA LEU A 55 -13.17 2.69 1.03
C LEU A 55 -12.33 3.98 1.12
N LEU A 56 -12.63 4.98 0.30
CA LEU A 56 -11.91 6.26 0.30
C LEU A 56 -12.04 7.00 1.63
N ILE A 57 -13.25 7.06 2.18
CA ILE A 57 -13.50 7.67 3.50
C ILE A 57 -12.73 6.92 4.58
N GLY A 58 -12.78 5.58 4.57
CA GLY A 58 -12.08 4.74 5.54
C GLY A 58 -10.55 4.90 5.51
N VAL A 59 -9.97 5.11 4.32
CA VAL A 59 -8.54 5.36 4.15
C VAL A 59 -8.17 6.78 4.62
N LEU A 60 -8.88 7.80 4.14
CA LEU A 60 -8.61 9.20 4.49
C LEU A 60 -8.81 9.50 5.97
N ALA A 61 -9.77 8.85 6.62
CA ALA A 61 -10.00 8.98 8.06
C ALA A 61 -8.81 8.50 8.92
N LYS A 62 -7.91 7.69 8.36
CA LYS A 62 -6.65 7.25 9.02
C LYS A 62 -5.48 8.22 8.83
N THR A 63 -5.71 9.38 8.23
CA THR A 63 -4.67 10.40 8.10
C THR A 63 -4.24 10.91 9.47
N LYS A 64 -2.94 10.75 9.78
CA LYS A 64 -2.37 11.18 11.05
C LYS A 64 -1.94 12.64 10.97
N LEU A 65 -2.56 13.49 11.79
CA LEU A 65 -2.24 14.93 11.83
C LEU A 65 -0.77 15.19 12.14
N LEU A 66 -0.16 14.39 13.01
CA LEU A 66 1.26 14.51 13.35
C LEU A 66 2.16 14.37 12.12
N LEU A 67 1.89 13.40 11.24
CA LEU A 67 2.68 13.21 10.03
C LEU A 67 2.51 14.38 9.05
N LEU A 68 1.30 14.90 8.90
CA LEU A 68 1.05 16.11 8.12
C LEU A 68 1.76 17.34 8.71
N SER A 69 1.83 17.44 10.03
CA SER A 69 2.56 18.54 10.70
C SER A 69 4.07 18.47 10.42
N ILE A 70 4.66 17.28 10.36
CA ILE A 70 6.08 17.09 10.00
C ILE A 70 6.33 17.59 8.58
N LEU A 71 5.45 17.24 7.64
CA LEU A 71 5.54 17.70 6.24
C LEU A 71 5.39 19.22 6.13
N ALA A 72 4.43 19.78 6.86
CA ALA A 72 4.20 21.22 6.90
C ALA A 72 5.40 21.98 7.53
N LEU A 73 6.00 21.40 8.58
CA LEU A 73 7.21 21.96 9.20
C LEU A 73 8.38 21.93 8.21
N TYR A 74 8.59 20.82 7.52
CA TYR A 74 9.60 20.74 6.46
C TYR A 74 9.38 21.77 5.36
N ALA A 75 8.13 21.94 4.90
CA ALA A 75 7.80 22.99 3.93
C ALA A 75 8.09 24.41 4.48
N GLY A 76 7.90 24.64 5.78
CA GLY A 76 8.28 25.89 6.43
C GLY A 76 9.78 26.17 6.42
N THR A 77 10.62 25.12 6.39
CA THR A 77 12.08 25.29 6.31
C THR A 77 12.59 25.77 4.95
N SER A 78 11.74 25.76 3.91
CA SER A 78 12.10 26.24 2.56
C SER A 78 12.50 27.71 2.51
N VAL A 79 12.14 28.50 3.52
CA VAL A 79 12.48 29.94 3.66
C VAL A 79 13.75 30.16 4.47
N LEU A 80 14.28 29.09 5.11
CA LEU A 80 15.46 29.15 5.95
C LEU A 80 16.70 28.66 5.19
N GLU A 81 17.80 29.37 5.33
CA GLU A 81 19.14 28.91 4.91
C GLU A 81 19.69 27.93 5.95
N LEU A 82 19.40 26.66 5.79
CA LEU A 82 19.84 25.62 6.70
C LEU A 82 21.17 25.01 6.22
N PRO A 83 22.08 24.62 7.14
CA PRO A 83 23.25 23.84 6.80
C PRO A 83 22.84 22.57 6.03
N PRO A 84 23.59 22.16 4.97
CA PRO A 84 23.21 21.02 4.12
C PRO A 84 22.93 19.73 4.89
N ARG A 85 23.65 19.51 5.98
CA ARG A 85 23.43 18.33 6.85
C ARG A 85 22.06 18.36 7.51
N LEU A 86 21.66 19.50 8.08
CA LEU A 86 20.35 19.62 8.73
C LEU A 86 19.21 19.54 7.71
N GLY A 87 19.38 20.19 6.56
CA GLY A 87 18.40 20.11 5.45
C GLY A 87 18.19 18.65 4.99
N GLY A 88 19.26 17.88 4.84
CA GLY A 88 19.18 16.46 4.48
C GLY A 88 18.43 15.61 5.50
N TRP A 89 18.69 15.77 6.80
CA TRP A 89 17.98 15.03 7.85
C TRP A 89 16.50 15.43 7.96
N LEU A 90 16.20 16.73 7.82
CA LEU A 90 14.81 17.19 7.82
C LEU A 90 14.04 16.67 6.59
N GLY A 91 14.71 16.62 5.42
CA GLY A 91 14.16 15.99 4.22
C GLY A 91 13.88 14.51 4.42
N ALA A 92 14.84 13.77 4.99
CA ALA A 92 14.66 12.35 5.30
C ALA A 92 13.49 12.11 6.27
N LEU A 93 13.34 12.95 7.31
CA LEU A 93 12.21 12.89 8.23
C LEU A 93 10.87 13.18 7.53
N ALA A 94 10.84 14.17 6.64
CA ALA A 94 9.63 14.51 5.88
C ALA A 94 9.23 13.37 4.93
N VAL A 95 10.18 12.81 4.17
CA VAL A 95 9.93 11.65 3.30
C VAL A 95 9.51 10.45 4.14
N GLY A 96 10.18 10.18 5.25
CA GLY A 96 9.79 9.11 6.17
C GLY A 96 8.36 9.28 6.69
N ALA A 97 7.97 10.49 7.10
CA ALA A 97 6.60 10.79 7.52
C ALA A 97 5.58 10.55 6.39
N LEU A 98 5.92 10.97 5.15
CA LEU A 98 5.08 10.72 3.98
C LEU A 98 4.92 9.22 3.71
N LEU A 99 6.01 8.46 3.72
CA LEU A 99 6.00 7.02 3.48
C LEU A 99 5.21 6.26 4.56
N VAL A 100 5.36 6.63 5.83
CA VAL A 100 4.56 6.07 6.93
C VAL A 100 3.07 6.39 6.74
N GLN A 101 2.73 7.62 6.32
CA GLN A 101 1.34 7.97 6.05
C GLN A 101 0.75 7.16 4.89
N VAL A 102 1.51 6.99 3.80
CA VAL A 102 1.12 6.14 2.66
C VAL A 102 0.96 4.68 3.12
N GLY A 103 1.87 4.19 3.96
CA GLY A 103 1.78 2.85 4.55
C GLY A 103 0.51 2.63 5.37
N ILE A 104 0.13 3.61 6.19
CA ILE A 104 -1.13 3.56 6.98
C ILE A 104 -2.35 3.52 6.04
N TRP A 105 -2.34 4.28 4.96
CA TRP A 105 -3.42 4.27 3.96
C TRP A 105 -3.50 2.94 3.22
N ALA A 106 -2.35 2.42 2.77
CA ALA A 106 -2.27 1.14 2.08
C ALA A 106 -2.70 -0.03 2.99
N ASP A 107 -2.25 -0.06 4.26
CA ASP A 107 -2.71 -1.07 5.22
C ASP A 107 -4.22 -1.00 5.45
N ARG A 108 -4.79 0.20 5.56
CA ARG A 108 -6.23 0.37 5.69
C ARG A 108 -6.97 -0.12 4.45
N LEU A 109 -6.46 0.17 3.26
CA LEU A 109 -7.02 -0.30 2.00
C LEU A 109 -7.02 -1.83 1.92
N ILE A 110 -5.89 -2.47 2.26
CA ILE A 110 -5.76 -3.94 2.30
C ILE A 110 -6.82 -4.54 3.24
N ASN A 111 -6.98 -3.98 4.44
CA ASN A 111 -7.98 -4.45 5.40
C ASN A 111 -9.41 -4.32 4.88
N LEU A 112 -9.74 -3.16 4.29
CA LEU A 112 -11.09 -2.92 3.76
C LEU A 112 -11.41 -3.86 2.59
N LEU A 113 -10.46 -4.07 1.68
CA LEU A 113 -10.62 -5.02 0.58
C LEU A 113 -10.80 -6.45 1.11
N ALA A 114 -10.04 -6.85 2.13
CA ALA A 114 -10.16 -8.17 2.74
C ALA A 114 -11.55 -8.39 3.35
N ILE A 115 -12.08 -7.40 4.08
CA ILE A 115 -13.42 -7.47 4.69
C ILE A 115 -14.49 -7.55 3.60
N THR A 116 -14.43 -6.67 2.58
CA THR A 116 -15.41 -6.66 1.49
C THR A 116 -15.42 -7.98 0.71
N TYR A 117 -14.25 -8.61 0.57
CA TYR A 117 -14.16 -9.93 -0.09
C TYR A 117 -14.79 -11.02 0.78
N GLN A 118 -14.57 -11.00 2.10
CA GLN A 118 -15.18 -11.96 3.02
C GLN A 118 -16.72 -11.83 3.06
N GLU A 119 -17.25 -10.61 3.08
CA GLU A 119 -18.71 -10.38 3.11
C GLU A 119 -19.41 -10.87 1.83
N ARG A 120 -18.73 -10.86 0.69
CA ARG A 120 -19.29 -11.38 -0.58
C ARG A 120 -19.27 -12.90 -0.68
N SER A 121 -18.39 -13.55 0.08
CA SER A 121 -18.27 -15.01 0.09
C SER A 121 -19.09 -15.55 1.27
N GLN A 122 -20.40 -15.72 1.09
CA GLN A 122 -21.32 -16.24 2.11
C GLN A 122 -21.12 -17.74 2.43
N ASP A 123 -20.23 -18.42 1.74
CA ASP A 123 -19.90 -19.81 2.02
C ASP A 123 -18.90 -19.90 3.17
N ASP A 124 -19.32 -20.60 4.21
CA ASP A 124 -18.67 -20.81 5.52
C ASP A 124 -17.46 -21.79 5.41
N ASP A 125 -16.62 -21.61 4.41
CA ASP A 125 -15.45 -22.44 4.15
C ASP A 125 -14.25 -21.89 4.95
N GLY A 126 -14.00 -22.48 6.14
CA GLY A 126 -12.90 -22.08 7.02
C GLY A 126 -11.53 -22.06 6.34
N GLY A 127 -11.35 -22.82 5.25
CA GLY A 127 -10.16 -22.80 4.40
C GLY A 127 -9.95 -21.47 3.69
N ARG A 128 -11.00 -20.83 3.17
CA ARG A 128 -10.94 -19.54 2.46
C ARG A 128 -10.54 -18.40 3.39
N VAL A 129 -11.05 -18.39 4.62
CA VAL A 129 -10.68 -17.38 5.64
C VAL A 129 -9.19 -17.45 5.98
N THR A 130 -8.66 -18.66 6.11
CA THR A 130 -7.22 -18.89 6.40
C THR A 130 -6.36 -18.43 5.23
N THR A 131 -6.70 -18.79 3.99
CA THR A 131 -5.98 -18.39 2.78
C THR A 131 -5.96 -16.86 2.64
N MET A 132 -7.08 -16.19 2.89
CA MET A 132 -7.17 -14.73 2.83
C MET A 132 -6.28 -14.06 3.88
N ARG A 133 -6.22 -14.58 5.10
CA ARG A 133 -5.33 -14.06 6.15
C ARG A 133 -3.86 -14.17 5.75
N VAL A 134 -3.47 -15.31 5.17
CA VAL A 134 -2.10 -15.50 4.68
C VAL A 134 -1.78 -14.54 3.55
N ALA A 135 -2.69 -14.35 2.58
CA ALA A 135 -2.51 -13.40 1.49
C ALA A 135 -2.36 -11.97 1.99
N VAL A 136 -3.20 -11.52 2.91
CA VAL A 136 -3.10 -10.20 3.55
C VAL A 136 -1.78 -10.04 4.29
N PHE A 137 -1.35 -11.06 5.02
CA PHE A 137 -0.08 -11.04 5.75
C PHE A 137 1.11 -10.91 4.79
N MET A 138 1.14 -11.69 3.71
CA MET A 138 2.20 -11.60 2.69
C MET A 138 2.23 -10.24 2.01
N THR A 139 1.06 -9.71 1.64
CA THR A 139 0.95 -8.36 1.05
C THR A 139 1.50 -7.28 1.99
N ARG A 140 1.27 -7.40 3.29
CA ARG A 140 1.82 -6.48 4.30
C ARG A 140 3.33 -6.58 4.40
N ILE A 141 3.89 -7.78 4.41
CA ILE A 141 5.35 -7.98 4.43
C ILE A 141 5.98 -7.25 3.25
N VAL A 142 5.47 -7.46 2.04
CA VAL A 142 5.97 -6.80 0.82
C VAL A 142 5.82 -5.28 0.92
N LEU A 143 4.65 -4.79 1.31
CA LEU A 143 4.38 -3.36 1.47
C LEU A 143 5.35 -2.68 2.43
N TYR A 144 5.48 -3.24 3.65
CA TYR A 144 6.36 -2.65 4.66
C TYR A 144 7.84 -2.78 4.31
N SER A 145 8.24 -3.83 3.60
CA SER A 145 9.61 -3.97 3.09
C SER A 145 9.94 -2.86 2.08
N ILE A 146 9.03 -2.58 1.15
CA ILE A 146 9.19 -1.50 0.17
C ILE A 146 9.27 -0.13 0.88
N ILE A 147 8.34 0.14 1.81
CA ILE A 147 8.31 1.39 2.57
C ILE A 147 9.62 1.57 3.36
N LEU A 148 10.09 0.50 4.00
CA LEU A 148 11.33 0.53 4.77
C LEU A 148 12.53 0.84 3.88
N LEU A 149 12.66 0.17 2.72
CA LEU A 149 13.74 0.44 1.77
C LEU A 149 13.69 1.88 1.27
N MET A 150 12.52 2.37 0.88
CA MET A 150 12.36 3.76 0.43
C MET A 150 12.69 4.77 1.54
N ALA A 151 12.35 4.45 2.79
CA ALA A 151 12.68 5.31 3.92
C ALA A 151 14.20 5.33 4.18
N LEU A 152 14.86 4.17 4.13
CA LEU A 152 16.30 4.05 4.30
C LEU A 152 17.09 4.75 3.17
N ASP A 153 16.62 4.68 1.94
CA ASP A 153 17.23 5.34 0.77
C ASP A 153 17.30 6.87 0.93
N ASN A 154 16.38 7.45 1.68
CA ASN A 154 16.36 8.88 1.93
C ASN A 154 17.19 9.32 3.14
N VAL A 155 17.82 8.39 3.86
CA VAL A 155 18.66 8.73 5.02
C VAL A 155 20.05 9.20 4.55
N PRO A 156 20.48 10.44 4.89
CA PRO A 156 21.77 10.96 4.45
C PRO A 156 22.93 10.10 4.93
N GLY A 157 23.78 9.68 4.01
CA GLY A 157 24.97 8.88 4.29
C GLY A 157 24.73 7.37 4.41
N LEU A 158 23.51 6.90 4.18
CA LEU A 158 23.19 5.48 4.11
C LEU A 158 23.16 5.02 2.65
N ASP A 159 23.94 4.01 2.31
CA ASP A 159 23.90 3.35 1.00
C ASP A 159 23.12 2.03 1.12
N ILE A 160 21.93 1.99 0.52
CA ILE A 160 21.07 0.80 0.55
C ILE A 160 21.35 -0.20 -0.56
N THR A 161 22.28 0.09 -1.47
CA THR A 161 22.57 -0.76 -2.64
C THR A 161 22.86 -2.21 -2.22
N THR A 162 23.64 -2.40 -1.16
CA THR A 162 23.95 -3.73 -0.64
C THR A 162 22.72 -4.44 -0.08
N LEU A 163 21.83 -3.71 0.60
CA LEU A 163 20.58 -4.27 1.14
C LEU A 163 19.65 -4.71 0.00
N VAL A 164 19.48 -3.85 -1.02
CA VAL A 164 18.66 -4.15 -2.19
C VAL A 164 19.23 -5.34 -2.97
N ALA A 165 20.55 -5.39 -3.16
CA ALA A 165 21.21 -6.52 -3.79
C ALA A 165 20.99 -7.82 -3.00
N GLY A 166 21.13 -7.80 -1.67
CA GLY A 166 20.86 -8.94 -0.80
C GLY A 166 19.40 -9.40 -0.86
N MET A 167 18.44 -8.45 -0.87
CA MET A 167 17.03 -8.77 -1.05
C MET A 167 16.74 -9.35 -2.44
N GLY A 168 17.46 -8.92 -3.49
CA GLY A 168 17.36 -9.48 -4.82
C GLY A 168 17.73 -10.98 -4.84
N VAL A 169 18.85 -11.34 -4.21
CA VAL A 169 19.26 -12.76 -4.06
C VAL A 169 18.23 -13.55 -3.25
N GLY A 170 17.75 -12.98 -2.13
CA GLY A 170 16.67 -13.57 -1.33
C GLY A 170 15.37 -13.75 -2.13
N GLY A 171 15.05 -12.79 -2.98
CA GLY A 171 13.89 -12.84 -3.88
C GLY A 171 13.98 -13.98 -4.90
N ILE A 172 15.17 -14.23 -5.46
CA ILE A 172 15.40 -15.38 -6.35
C ILE A 172 15.18 -16.70 -5.59
N ALA A 173 15.70 -16.83 -4.38
CA ALA A 173 15.49 -18.03 -3.55
C ALA A 173 13.99 -18.26 -3.28
N VAL A 174 13.22 -17.22 -2.94
CA VAL A 174 11.77 -17.30 -2.76
C VAL A 174 11.07 -17.69 -4.07
N ALA A 175 11.47 -17.09 -5.21
CA ALA A 175 10.90 -17.40 -6.52
C ALA A 175 11.08 -18.87 -6.89
N LEU A 176 12.28 -19.42 -6.66
CA LEU A 176 12.57 -20.85 -6.89
C LEU A 176 11.75 -21.75 -5.95
N ALA A 177 11.57 -21.36 -4.70
CA ALA A 177 10.73 -22.11 -3.75
C ALA A 177 9.24 -22.12 -4.14
N LEU A 178 8.76 -21.07 -4.83
CA LEU A 178 7.37 -20.94 -5.28
C LEU A 178 7.16 -21.40 -6.73
N GLN A 179 8.20 -21.88 -7.42
CA GLN A 179 8.16 -22.18 -8.86
C GLN A 179 7.04 -23.17 -9.23
N SER A 180 6.82 -24.22 -8.43
CA SER A 180 5.76 -25.19 -8.69
C SER A 180 4.38 -24.57 -8.55
N ILE A 181 4.15 -23.76 -7.49
CA ILE A 181 2.88 -23.08 -7.26
C ILE A 181 2.56 -22.11 -8.40
N LEU A 182 3.57 -21.36 -8.87
CA LEU A 182 3.42 -20.47 -10.02
C LEU A 182 3.15 -21.24 -11.30
N GLY A 183 3.79 -22.41 -11.49
CA GLY A 183 3.53 -23.31 -12.62
C GLY A 183 2.07 -23.76 -12.67
N ASP A 184 1.52 -24.22 -11.55
CA ASP A 184 0.12 -24.63 -11.43
C ASP A 184 -0.85 -23.48 -11.67
N LEU A 185 -0.51 -22.28 -11.15
CA LEU A 185 -1.30 -21.08 -11.38
C LEU A 185 -1.35 -20.71 -12.86
N PHE A 186 -0.19 -20.72 -13.56
CA PHE A 186 -0.14 -20.42 -14.98
C PHE A 186 -0.82 -21.49 -15.83
N ALA A 187 -0.72 -22.76 -15.47
CA ALA A 187 -1.45 -23.84 -16.12
C ALA A 187 -2.96 -23.63 -16.01
N SER A 188 -3.45 -23.32 -14.80
CA SER A 188 -4.87 -23.04 -14.55
C SER A 188 -5.34 -21.80 -15.34
N LEU A 189 -4.51 -20.74 -15.39
CA LEU A 189 -4.81 -19.54 -16.16
C LEU A 189 -4.85 -19.83 -17.67
N SER A 190 -3.93 -20.63 -18.19
CA SER A 190 -3.90 -21.02 -19.60
C SER A 190 -5.16 -21.79 -19.98
N ILE A 191 -5.58 -22.74 -19.14
CA ILE A 191 -6.83 -23.49 -19.34
C ILE A 191 -8.04 -22.55 -19.34
N ALA A 192 -8.09 -21.56 -18.45
CA ALA A 192 -9.17 -20.59 -18.36
C ALA A 192 -9.25 -19.65 -19.56
N LEU A 193 -8.10 -19.27 -20.14
CA LEU A 193 -8.00 -18.37 -21.29
C LEU A 193 -8.24 -19.09 -22.61
N ASP A 194 -7.51 -20.18 -22.81
CA ASP A 194 -7.51 -20.92 -24.10
C ASP A 194 -8.69 -21.88 -24.21
N LYS A 195 -9.28 -22.29 -23.08
CA LYS A 195 -10.38 -23.26 -22.99
C LYS A 195 -10.18 -24.47 -23.91
N PRO A 196 -9.05 -25.19 -23.78
CA PRO A 196 -8.72 -26.31 -24.65
C PRO A 196 -9.74 -27.44 -24.54
N PHE A 197 -10.52 -27.49 -23.46
CA PHE A 197 -11.65 -28.38 -23.23
C PHE A 197 -12.72 -27.69 -22.39
N VAL A 198 -13.95 -28.10 -22.53
CA VAL A 198 -15.10 -27.60 -21.75
C VAL A 198 -15.84 -28.76 -21.08
N VAL A 199 -16.69 -28.42 -20.10
CA VAL A 199 -17.54 -29.42 -19.45
C VAL A 199 -18.44 -30.10 -20.50
N GLY A 200 -18.40 -31.42 -20.54
CA GLY A 200 -19.09 -32.24 -21.54
C GLY A 200 -18.15 -32.81 -22.61
N ASP A 201 -16.92 -32.35 -22.71
CA ASP A 201 -15.96 -32.89 -23.66
C ASP A 201 -15.44 -34.27 -23.20
N PHE A 202 -15.14 -35.12 -24.16
CA PHE A 202 -14.51 -36.41 -23.95
C PHE A 202 -13.02 -36.27 -24.26
N ILE A 203 -12.17 -36.44 -23.25
CA ILE A 203 -10.73 -36.34 -23.37
C ILE A 203 -10.07 -37.69 -23.32
N VAL A 204 -9.16 -37.93 -24.24
CA VAL A 204 -8.32 -39.14 -24.27
C VAL A 204 -6.90 -38.71 -23.90
N LEU A 205 -6.41 -39.25 -22.78
CA LEU A 205 -5.04 -39.06 -22.27
C LEU A 205 -4.31 -40.41 -22.35
N ASP A 206 -3.56 -40.59 -23.40
CA ASP A 206 -2.82 -41.84 -23.68
C ASP A 206 -3.74 -43.06 -23.68
N THR A 207 -3.67 -43.90 -22.66
CA THR A 207 -4.53 -45.10 -22.50
C THR A 207 -5.82 -44.86 -21.74
N TYR A 208 -5.96 -43.68 -21.13
CA TYR A 208 -7.14 -43.31 -20.34
C TYR A 208 -8.07 -42.41 -21.14
N ALA A 209 -9.37 -42.67 -21.02
CA ALA A 209 -10.41 -41.85 -21.62
C ALA A 209 -11.39 -41.46 -20.53
N ALA A 210 -11.65 -40.13 -20.41
CA ALA A 210 -12.55 -39.59 -19.39
C ALA A 210 -13.41 -38.48 -19.95
N ALA A 211 -14.66 -38.36 -19.45
CA ALA A 211 -15.53 -37.24 -19.71
C ALA A 211 -15.35 -36.20 -18.62
N ILE A 212 -15.28 -34.90 -18.99
CA ILE A 212 -15.25 -33.82 -18.05
C ILE A 212 -16.68 -33.54 -17.57
N CYS A 213 -16.96 -33.90 -16.31
CA CYS A 213 -18.25 -33.67 -15.67
C CYS A 213 -18.16 -32.48 -14.71
N TYR A 214 -19.22 -31.70 -14.61
CA TYR A 214 -19.37 -30.68 -13.58
C TYR A 214 -19.93 -31.31 -12.31
N ASP A 215 -19.16 -31.30 -11.23
CA ASP A 215 -19.65 -31.64 -9.90
C ASP A 215 -19.87 -30.33 -9.13
N PRO A 216 -21.11 -30.00 -8.72
CA PRO A 216 -21.39 -28.73 -8.03
C PRO A 216 -20.74 -28.63 -6.64
N ILE A 217 -20.26 -29.75 -6.07
CA ILE A 217 -19.63 -29.78 -4.75
C ILE A 217 -18.10 -29.75 -4.86
N LEU A 218 -17.52 -30.38 -5.86
CA LEU A 218 -16.06 -30.60 -5.97
C LEU A 218 -15.46 -30.05 -7.26
N GLY A 219 -16.25 -29.42 -8.13
CA GLY A 219 -15.81 -28.95 -9.44
C GLY A 219 -15.72 -30.06 -10.51
N PRO A 220 -15.00 -29.83 -11.62
CA PRO A 220 -14.86 -30.82 -12.67
C PRO A 220 -14.17 -32.08 -12.12
N ARG A 221 -14.80 -33.24 -12.25
CA ARG A 221 -14.23 -34.54 -11.93
C ARG A 221 -14.14 -35.38 -13.18
N GLU A 222 -13.08 -36.17 -13.25
CA GLU A 222 -12.97 -37.27 -14.20
C GLU A 222 -13.94 -38.38 -13.80
N ALA A 223 -14.85 -38.73 -14.67
CA ALA A 223 -15.65 -39.92 -14.51
C ALA A 223 -14.77 -41.10 -14.96
N THR A 224 -14.19 -41.83 -14.02
CA THR A 224 -13.54 -43.12 -14.29
C THR A 224 -14.59 -44.18 -14.25
N ASP A 225 -14.85 -44.85 -15.37
CA ASP A 225 -15.46 -46.16 -15.43
C ASP A 225 -14.42 -47.24 -15.09
#